data_b9b63dfcca9bded30b8634c768ff7524
#
_entry.id   b9b63dfcca9bded30b8634c768ff7524
#
_cell.length_a   1.000
_cell.length_b   1.000
_cell.length_c   1.000
_cell.angle_alpha   90.00
_cell.angle_beta   90.00
_cell.angle_gamma   90.00
#
_symmetry.space_group_name_H-M   'P 1'
#
loop_
_entity.id
_entity.type
_entity.pdbx_description
1 polymer ?
#
loop_
_entity_poly.entity_id
_entity_poly.type
_entity_poly.pdbx_seq_one_letter_code
_entity_poly.pdbx_strand_id
1 'polypeptide(L)'
;MNKKFVALTLASVGTILVSISAEAGALAIDAAGNLFLSDGHSIFKYAPDGTKSTFAAGLSPLGLCFDGEGNLFVVDAAVTEAKSSILKFTPDGKKSTVAKGISPDGMAFDRSGNLFVSQGDSIFKFTPKGVKSTFVISKPSFYFTDLAFDAAGNLFVTDEHSIYKFAPDGTKSTFATGLDHPTGLAVDAAGSVYVTVVTAPDASSHAILKFGPDGTKSTFTSLLGSFFAGDLAFDRSANLFVWNSHAILKFDPSGTPTTFASDWVSPDKQWEYECVEYPRIVKAGTTQLVLDLDQELKVNGAERRVADILWAPDSKRFAFNYIPANAHDTSRETVALYQLRGDKWVALHSPVDKASERAQLAQLAEKYLPKNSYRRRFLDSSPEDDTLKVRKWADANTAILYAYSQTDEEQGAVLFTMKFDAEGNWKIVKTHRLSKKELQKELQEEL
;
A
#
# COMPACT_ATOMS: atom_id res chain seq x y z
N MET A 1 50.31 39.56 -11.95
CA MET A 1 50.52 38.42 -11.05
C MET A 1 49.17 37.69 -10.86
N ASN A 2 48.97 36.66 -11.66
CA ASN A 2 47.72 35.91 -11.72
C ASN A 2 47.71 34.79 -10.67
N LYS A 3 46.76 34.83 -9.76
CA LYS A 3 46.46 33.67 -8.87
C LYS A 3 45.35 32.87 -9.55
N LYS A 4 45.72 31.68 -10.03
CA LYS A 4 44.80 30.63 -10.48
C LYS A 4 44.12 30.01 -9.24
N PHE A 5 42.81 30.10 -9.18
CA PHE A 5 42.01 29.28 -8.28
C PHE A 5 41.83 27.88 -8.92
N VAL A 6 42.32 26.87 -8.25
CA VAL A 6 42.02 25.48 -8.55
C VAL A 6 40.68 25.15 -7.88
N ALA A 7 39.65 24.95 -8.67
CA ALA A 7 38.38 24.42 -8.18
C ALA A 7 38.52 22.93 -7.95
N LEU A 8 38.42 22.52 -6.70
CA LEU A 8 38.32 21.13 -6.31
C LEU A 8 36.84 20.72 -6.50
N THR A 9 36.58 19.92 -7.50
CA THR A 9 35.28 19.29 -7.71
C THR A 9 35.12 18.19 -6.66
N LEU A 10 34.37 18.45 -5.62
CA LEU A 10 33.85 17.41 -4.75
C LEU A 10 32.77 16.63 -5.53
N ALA A 11 33.12 15.40 -5.90
CA ALA A 11 32.12 14.44 -6.36
C ALA A 11 31.17 14.18 -5.18
N SER A 12 29.94 14.69 -5.28
CA SER A 12 28.86 14.30 -4.39
C SER A 12 28.56 12.83 -4.62
N VAL A 13 28.92 12.01 -3.67
CA VAL A 13 28.35 10.67 -3.50
C VAL A 13 26.86 10.93 -3.25
N GLY A 14 26.05 10.75 -4.28
CA GLY A 14 24.62 10.79 -4.15
C GLY A 14 24.19 9.64 -3.24
N THR A 15 23.87 9.98 -2.02
CA THR A 15 23.05 9.11 -1.19
C THR A 15 21.73 8.96 -1.97
N ILE A 16 21.54 7.79 -2.56
CA ILE A 16 20.22 7.36 -3.04
C ILE A 16 19.40 7.24 -1.75
N LEU A 17 18.68 8.30 -1.41
CA LEU A 17 17.51 8.21 -0.57
C LEU A 17 16.55 7.32 -1.37
N VAL A 18 16.57 6.02 -1.07
CA VAL A 18 15.43 5.17 -1.39
C VAL A 18 14.29 5.79 -0.59
N SER A 19 13.51 6.62 -1.24
CA SER A 19 12.19 6.98 -0.75
C SER A 19 11.46 5.65 -0.62
N ILE A 20 11.36 5.16 0.62
CA ILE A 20 10.42 4.09 0.96
C ILE A 20 9.08 4.68 0.56
N SER A 21 8.58 4.22 -0.58
CA SER A 21 7.28 4.63 -1.10
C SER A 21 6.23 4.35 -0.03
N ALA A 22 5.26 5.23 0.09
CA ALA A 22 4.15 5.21 1.04
C ALA A 22 3.19 4.00 0.88
N GLU A 23 3.65 2.90 0.31
CA GLU A 23 2.89 1.66 0.10
C GLU A 23 3.03 0.64 1.24
N ALA A 24 3.81 0.92 2.27
CA ALA A 24 3.89 0.06 3.46
C ALA A 24 2.62 0.27 4.31
N GLY A 25 1.59 -0.53 4.05
CA GLY A 25 0.38 -0.52 4.86
C GLY A 25 0.65 -0.99 6.29
N ALA A 26 0.30 -0.16 7.27
CA ALA A 26 0.34 -0.55 8.68
C ALA A 26 -0.89 -1.37 9.04
N LEU A 27 -0.70 -2.40 9.86
CA LEU A 27 -1.75 -3.30 10.34
C LEU A 27 -1.95 -3.17 11.84
N ALA A 28 -3.20 -3.20 12.28
CA ALA A 28 -3.54 -3.37 13.69
C ALA A 28 -4.83 -4.19 13.85
N ILE A 29 -4.94 -4.97 14.91
CA ILE A 29 -6.12 -5.81 15.17
C ILE A 29 -6.71 -5.41 16.51
N ASP A 30 -8.02 -5.13 16.54
CA ASP A 30 -8.74 -4.81 17.77
C ASP A 30 -9.11 -6.06 18.58
N ALA A 31 -9.62 -5.84 19.78
CA ALA A 31 -10.03 -6.90 20.69
C ALA A 31 -11.18 -7.78 20.16
N ALA A 32 -11.96 -7.29 19.21
CA ALA A 32 -13.05 -8.03 18.57
C ALA A 32 -12.59 -8.82 17.33
N GLY A 33 -11.31 -8.73 16.96
CA GLY A 33 -10.73 -9.39 15.80
C GLY A 33 -10.95 -8.62 14.49
N ASN A 34 -11.38 -7.35 14.53
CA ASN A 34 -11.39 -6.53 13.34
C ASN A 34 -9.96 -6.09 13.02
N LEU A 35 -9.58 -6.22 11.76
CA LEU A 35 -8.30 -5.77 11.26
C LEU A 35 -8.42 -4.36 10.68
N PHE A 36 -7.45 -3.51 10.98
CA PHE A 36 -7.32 -2.16 10.44
C PHE A 36 -6.06 -2.10 9.59
N LEU A 37 -6.23 -1.60 8.37
CA LEU A 37 -5.16 -1.45 7.38
C LEU A 37 -5.10 -0.01 6.90
N SER A 38 -3.90 0.58 6.86
CA SER A 38 -3.66 1.83 6.16
C SER A 38 -3.22 1.58 4.72
N ASP A 39 -3.70 2.41 3.78
CA ASP A 39 -3.29 2.43 2.37
C ASP A 39 -2.51 3.70 2.00
N GLY A 40 -2.00 4.44 2.98
CA GLY A 40 -1.34 5.73 2.77
C GLY A 40 -2.30 6.94 2.74
N HIS A 41 -3.61 6.75 2.54
CA HIS A 41 -4.60 7.84 2.42
C HIS A 41 -5.81 7.65 3.33
N SER A 42 -6.11 6.41 3.65
CA SER A 42 -7.27 5.99 4.41
C SER A 42 -6.91 4.86 5.37
N ILE A 43 -7.78 4.65 6.31
CA ILE A 43 -7.74 3.47 7.18
C ILE A 43 -8.98 2.66 6.86
N PHE A 44 -8.80 1.44 6.41
CA PHE A 44 -9.87 0.46 6.22
C PHE A 44 -10.01 -0.41 7.46
N LYS A 45 -11.25 -0.79 7.74
CA LYS A 45 -11.59 -1.78 8.75
C LYS A 45 -12.15 -3.01 8.05
N TYR A 46 -11.59 -4.17 8.37
CA TYR A 46 -12.07 -5.47 7.93
C TYR A 46 -12.66 -6.20 9.14
N ALA A 47 -13.91 -6.61 9.05
CA ALA A 47 -14.52 -7.49 10.04
C ALA A 47 -13.87 -8.90 10.00
N PRO A 48 -14.05 -9.76 11.02
CA PRO A 48 -13.46 -11.11 11.01
C PRO A 48 -13.87 -12.00 9.83
N ASP A 49 -14.97 -11.68 9.15
CA ASP A 49 -15.43 -12.35 7.93
C ASP A 49 -14.80 -11.79 6.64
N GLY A 50 -13.92 -10.78 6.76
CA GLY A 50 -13.27 -10.09 5.64
C GLY A 50 -14.08 -8.94 5.05
N THR A 51 -15.24 -8.58 5.61
CA THR A 51 -16.04 -7.45 5.13
C THR A 51 -15.30 -6.13 5.33
N LYS A 52 -14.97 -5.43 4.23
CA LYS A 52 -14.24 -4.15 4.19
C LYS A 52 -15.19 -2.96 4.40
N SER A 53 -14.76 -1.99 5.19
CA SER A 53 -15.39 -0.68 5.35
C SER A 53 -14.33 0.39 5.55
N THR A 54 -14.60 1.64 5.16
CA THR A 54 -13.72 2.76 5.43
C THR A 54 -13.91 3.22 6.87
N PHE A 55 -12.85 3.19 7.68
CA PHE A 55 -12.85 3.69 9.06
C PHE A 55 -12.54 5.19 9.11
N ALA A 56 -11.49 5.64 8.42
CA ALA A 56 -11.12 7.05 8.33
C ALA A 56 -10.48 7.34 6.96
N ALA A 57 -10.68 8.56 6.46
CA ALA A 57 -10.13 9.00 5.18
C ALA A 57 -9.56 10.42 5.29
N GLY A 58 -8.75 10.82 4.29
CA GLY A 58 -8.11 12.13 4.25
C GLY A 58 -7.03 12.30 5.32
N LEU A 59 -6.28 11.24 5.56
CA LEU A 59 -5.10 11.13 6.40
C LEU A 59 -3.90 10.72 5.52
N SER A 60 -2.71 10.72 6.12
CA SER A 60 -1.54 10.04 5.57
C SER A 60 -1.02 9.04 6.60
N PRO A 61 -1.75 7.92 6.82
CA PRO A 61 -1.49 7.01 7.92
C PRO A 61 -0.30 6.10 7.60
N LEU A 62 0.77 6.16 8.40
CA LEU A 62 1.97 5.32 8.28
C LEU A 62 2.07 4.24 9.36
N GLY A 63 1.46 4.43 10.53
CA GLY A 63 1.55 3.49 11.63
C GLY A 63 0.24 3.40 12.38
N LEU A 64 -0.13 2.20 12.84
CA LEU A 64 -1.36 1.89 13.57
C LEU A 64 -1.05 1.06 14.80
N CYS A 65 -1.62 1.39 15.95
CA CYS A 65 -1.62 0.49 17.11
C CYS A 65 -2.82 0.74 18.00
N PHE A 66 -3.26 -0.28 18.75
CA PHE A 66 -4.33 -0.17 19.74
C PHE A 66 -3.77 -0.06 21.16
N ASP A 67 -4.39 0.78 21.97
CA ASP A 67 -4.19 0.74 23.44
C ASP A 67 -5.08 -0.35 24.08
N GLY A 68 -4.88 -0.57 25.38
CA GLY A 68 -5.66 -1.55 26.15
C GLY A 68 -7.14 -1.21 26.32
N GLU A 69 -7.55 0.03 26.04
CA GLU A 69 -8.94 0.51 26.07
C GLU A 69 -9.65 0.37 24.73
N GLY A 70 -8.94 -0.08 23.68
CA GLY A 70 -9.45 -0.24 22.33
C GLY A 70 -9.46 1.05 21.51
N ASN A 71 -8.69 2.07 21.90
CA ASN A 71 -8.49 3.24 21.07
C ASN A 71 -7.41 2.97 20.03
N LEU A 72 -7.66 3.37 18.77
CA LEU A 72 -6.70 3.29 17.68
C LEU A 72 -5.82 4.54 17.66
N PHE A 73 -4.51 4.34 17.73
CA PHE A 73 -3.51 5.38 17.53
C PHE A 73 -2.95 5.28 16.12
N VAL A 74 -2.79 6.44 15.49
CA VAL A 74 -2.46 6.58 14.07
C VAL A 74 -1.33 7.58 13.93
N VAL A 75 -0.25 7.20 13.23
CA VAL A 75 0.71 8.17 12.71
C VAL A 75 0.10 8.82 11.49
N ASP A 76 -0.23 10.10 11.57
CA ASP A 76 -0.70 10.91 10.45
C ASP A 76 0.48 11.74 9.94
N ALA A 77 1.16 11.22 8.92
CA ALA A 77 2.33 11.88 8.35
C ALA A 77 1.92 13.08 7.51
N ALA A 78 2.82 14.03 7.39
CA ALA A 78 2.63 15.18 6.50
C ALA A 78 3.94 15.42 5.73
N VAL A 79 3.86 16.20 4.65
CA VAL A 79 5.01 16.57 3.80
C VAL A 79 6.21 17.11 4.61
N THR A 80 5.95 17.67 5.78
CA THR A 80 6.99 18.10 6.73
C THR A 80 6.72 17.49 8.11
N GLU A 81 7.75 17.01 8.79
CA GLU A 81 7.69 16.46 10.14
C GLU A 81 6.94 17.39 11.12
N ALA A 82 7.16 18.70 11.03
CA ALA A 82 6.49 19.70 11.88
C ALA A 82 4.95 19.67 11.79
N LYS A 83 4.39 19.12 10.71
CA LYS A 83 2.94 18.97 10.51
C LYS A 83 2.44 17.56 10.82
N SER A 84 3.33 16.59 10.94
CA SER A 84 2.97 15.20 11.30
C SER A 84 2.46 15.12 12.73
N SER A 85 1.62 14.15 13.02
CA SER A 85 0.98 14.01 14.32
C SER A 85 0.63 12.56 14.65
N ILE A 86 0.51 12.29 15.96
CA ILE A 86 -0.12 11.07 16.44
C ILE A 86 -1.57 11.41 16.80
N LEU A 87 -2.49 10.75 16.13
CA LEU A 87 -3.93 10.85 16.33
C LEU A 87 -4.41 9.69 17.19
N LYS A 88 -5.47 9.91 17.97
CA LYS A 88 -6.21 8.88 18.71
C LYS A 88 -7.66 8.88 18.22
N PHE A 89 -8.16 7.70 17.89
CA PHE A 89 -9.58 7.45 17.62
C PHE A 89 -10.12 6.54 18.71
N THR A 90 -11.19 6.97 19.38
CA THR A 90 -11.90 6.14 20.35
C THR A 90 -12.78 5.10 19.63
N PRO A 91 -13.23 4.02 20.32
CA PRO A 91 -14.09 3.01 19.70
C PRO A 91 -15.39 3.55 19.08
N ASP A 92 -15.90 4.70 19.57
CA ASP A 92 -17.03 5.43 19.01
C ASP A 92 -16.65 6.36 17.83
N GLY A 93 -15.37 6.32 17.38
CA GLY A 93 -14.88 7.07 16.22
C GLY A 93 -14.48 8.53 16.49
N LYS A 94 -14.47 8.97 17.77
CA LYS A 94 -14.07 10.35 18.09
C LYS A 94 -12.57 10.54 17.94
N LYS A 95 -12.18 11.49 17.08
CA LYS A 95 -10.78 11.83 16.76
C LYS A 95 -10.22 12.89 17.73
N SER A 96 -8.99 12.72 18.18
CA SER A 96 -8.21 13.71 18.94
C SER A 96 -6.73 13.61 18.56
N THR A 97 -5.96 14.70 18.80
CA THR A 97 -4.51 14.71 18.57
C THR A 97 -3.79 14.47 19.89
N VAL A 98 -2.87 13.51 19.89
CA VAL A 98 -2.03 13.14 21.06
C VAL A 98 -0.71 13.90 21.07
N ALA A 99 -0.04 13.96 19.92
CA ALA A 99 1.23 14.67 19.76
C ALA A 99 1.31 15.31 18.38
N LYS A 100 2.09 16.40 18.26
CA LYS A 100 2.38 17.10 16.99
C LYS A 100 3.89 17.23 16.81
N GLY A 101 4.32 17.39 15.56
CA GLY A 101 5.73 17.55 15.22
C GLY A 101 6.53 16.28 15.48
N ILE A 102 5.90 15.12 15.29
CA ILE A 102 6.50 13.81 15.46
C ILE A 102 5.99 12.88 14.35
N SER A 103 6.90 12.20 13.69
CA SER A 103 6.62 11.21 12.63
C SER A 103 7.33 9.92 12.99
N PRO A 104 6.70 9.07 13.82
CA PRO A 104 7.29 7.79 14.20
C PRO A 104 7.35 6.81 13.01
N ASP A 105 8.38 5.97 13.00
CA ASP A 105 8.50 4.84 12.10
C ASP A 105 7.73 3.62 12.65
N GLY A 106 7.74 3.43 13.99
CA GLY A 106 7.01 2.37 14.68
C GLY A 106 6.37 2.84 15.98
N MET A 107 5.30 2.17 16.42
CA MET A 107 4.57 2.47 17.66
C MET A 107 4.10 1.20 18.37
N ALA A 108 4.26 1.15 19.68
CA ALA A 108 3.72 0.07 20.50
C ALA A 108 3.34 0.55 21.91
N PHE A 109 2.33 -0.08 22.51
CA PHE A 109 1.93 0.14 23.90
C PHE A 109 2.53 -0.90 24.83
N ASP A 110 3.03 -0.43 25.99
CA ASP A 110 3.29 -1.34 27.11
C ASP A 110 1.98 -1.66 27.87
N ARG A 111 2.05 -2.65 28.77
CA ARG A 111 0.90 -3.04 29.61
C ARG A 111 0.41 -1.97 30.59
N SER A 112 1.22 -0.96 30.85
CA SER A 112 0.88 0.17 31.71
C SER A 112 0.19 1.30 30.94
N GLY A 113 -0.06 1.11 29.63
CA GLY A 113 -0.67 2.08 28.74
C GLY A 113 0.28 3.21 28.32
N ASN A 114 1.59 3.03 28.44
CA ASN A 114 2.53 3.99 27.87
C ASN A 114 2.75 3.67 26.41
N LEU A 115 2.71 4.69 25.56
CA LEU A 115 3.02 4.59 24.14
C LEU A 115 4.53 4.80 23.94
N PHE A 116 5.16 3.84 23.29
CA PHE A 116 6.54 3.95 22.80
C PHE A 116 6.53 4.19 21.31
N VAL A 117 7.38 5.10 20.85
CA VAL A 117 7.49 5.46 19.42
C VAL A 117 8.95 5.55 19.03
N SER A 118 9.31 4.93 17.89
CA SER A 118 10.62 5.13 17.27
C SER A 118 10.58 6.36 16.36
N GLN A 119 11.64 7.12 16.36
CA GLN A 119 11.84 8.25 15.44
C GLN A 119 13.33 8.43 15.22
N GLY A 120 13.80 8.06 14.04
CA GLY A 120 15.23 8.07 13.73
C GLY A 120 16.04 7.20 14.68
N ASP A 121 17.02 7.77 15.36
CA ASP A 121 17.90 7.10 16.32
C ASP A 121 17.36 7.00 17.75
N SER A 122 16.12 7.46 17.99
CA SER A 122 15.56 7.64 19.32
C SER A 122 14.26 6.88 19.51
N ILE A 123 14.03 6.43 20.74
CA ILE A 123 12.74 5.91 21.19
C ILE A 123 12.19 6.85 22.27
N PHE A 124 10.99 7.36 22.03
CA PHE A 124 10.29 8.19 23.01
C PHE A 124 9.18 7.39 23.70
N LYS A 125 8.92 7.73 24.95
CA LYS A 125 7.83 7.18 25.75
C LYS A 125 6.85 8.29 26.10
N PHE A 126 5.57 8.04 25.86
CA PHE A 126 4.47 8.90 26.28
C PHE A 126 3.66 8.17 27.35
N THR A 127 3.47 8.79 28.51
CA THR A 127 2.58 8.24 29.54
C THR A 127 1.10 8.39 29.13
N PRO A 128 0.15 7.66 29.75
CA PRO A 128 -1.28 7.86 29.50
C PRO A 128 -1.77 9.31 29.69
N LYS A 129 -1.03 10.11 30.48
CA LYS A 129 -1.29 11.55 30.66
C LYS A 129 -0.66 12.43 29.58
N GLY A 130 -0.01 11.84 28.55
CA GLY A 130 0.64 12.56 27.45
C GLY A 130 2.01 13.15 27.79
N VAL A 131 2.64 12.79 28.91
CA VAL A 131 4.00 13.26 29.25
C VAL A 131 5.01 12.51 28.40
N LYS A 132 5.75 13.25 27.56
CA LYS A 132 6.84 12.73 26.71
C LYS A 132 8.14 12.64 27.52
N SER A 133 8.86 11.55 27.36
CA SER A 133 10.24 11.37 27.83
C SER A 133 11.05 10.58 26.77
N THR A 134 12.36 10.74 26.80
CA THR A 134 13.25 9.90 25.97
C THR A 134 13.48 8.58 26.72
N PHE A 135 13.24 7.46 26.04
CA PHE A 135 13.51 6.13 26.58
C PHE A 135 14.91 5.67 26.19
N VAL A 136 15.26 5.81 24.91
CA VAL A 136 16.58 5.43 24.36
C VAL A 136 17.01 6.48 23.33
N ILE A 137 18.32 6.77 23.30
CA ILE A 137 19.00 7.39 22.17
C ILE A 137 20.11 6.43 21.75
N SER A 138 20.09 6.00 20.49
CA SER A 138 21.15 5.18 19.90
C SER A 138 22.30 6.06 19.42
N LYS A 139 23.32 5.45 18.84
CA LYS A 139 24.38 6.21 18.16
C LYS A 139 23.85 6.75 16.84
N PRO A 140 24.31 7.93 16.36
CA PRO A 140 23.99 8.43 15.03
C PRO A 140 24.32 7.35 13.98
N SER A 141 23.42 7.12 13.04
CA SER A 141 23.42 6.09 11.97
C SER A 141 22.64 4.81 12.27
N PHE A 142 21.92 4.70 13.38
CA PHE A 142 20.98 3.61 13.63
C PHE A 142 19.57 4.16 13.60
N TYR A 143 18.79 3.76 12.60
CA TYR A 143 17.38 4.11 12.49
C TYR A 143 16.55 2.94 12.99
N PHE A 144 15.77 3.17 14.04
CA PHE A 144 14.81 2.19 14.53
C PHE A 144 13.58 2.21 13.64
N THR A 145 13.18 1.05 13.14
CA THR A 145 12.06 0.93 12.21
C THR A 145 10.77 0.54 12.91
N ASP A 146 10.74 -0.57 13.62
CA ASP A 146 9.50 -1.06 14.24
C ASP A 146 9.69 -1.52 15.69
N LEU A 147 8.58 -1.60 16.46
CA LEU A 147 8.54 -1.87 17.89
C LEU A 147 7.47 -2.90 18.22
N ALA A 148 7.79 -3.86 19.09
CA ALA A 148 6.78 -4.76 19.67
C ALA A 148 7.12 -5.15 21.11
N PHE A 149 6.11 -5.30 21.97
CA PHE A 149 6.26 -5.79 23.33
C PHE A 149 5.92 -7.27 23.45
N ASP A 150 6.70 -8.02 24.23
CA ASP A 150 6.29 -9.33 24.68
C ASP A 150 5.40 -9.28 25.93
N ALA A 151 4.90 -10.44 26.33
CA ALA A 151 4.08 -10.59 27.52
C ALA A 151 4.83 -10.30 28.83
N ALA A 152 6.15 -10.37 28.85
CA ALA A 152 6.98 -10.07 30.02
C ALA A 152 7.33 -8.58 30.12
N GLY A 153 6.93 -7.76 29.13
CA GLY A 153 7.21 -6.33 29.07
C GLY A 153 8.56 -5.99 28.46
N ASN A 154 9.22 -6.94 27.80
CA ASN A 154 10.41 -6.62 27.02
C ASN A 154 9.99 -5.94 25.70
N LEU A 155 10.68 -4.88 25.33
CA LEU A 155 10.52 -4.19 24.06
C LEU A 155 11.52 -4.73 23.06
N PHE A 156 11.02 -5.26 21.94
CA PHE A 156 11.83 -5.61 20.78
C PHE A 156 11.78 -4.46 19.78
N VAL A 157 12.91 -4.16 19.17
CA VAL A 157 13.08 -3.04 18.23
C VAL A 157 13.96 -3.48 17.08
N THR A 158 13.54 -3.20 15.87
CA THR A 158 14.33 -3.44 14.65
C THR A 158 15.15 -2.20 14.27
N ASP A 159 16.32 -2.41 13.70
CA ASP A 159 17.04 -1.47 12.86
C ASP A 159 17.31 -2.13 11.47
N GLU A 160 18.11 -1.51 10.62
CA GLU A 160 18.39 -2.01 9.26
C GLU A 160 18.90 -3.47 9.21
N HIS A 161 19.52 -3.99 10.30
CA HIS A 161 20.21 -5.29 10.27
C HIS A 161 20.02 -6.14 11.52
N SER A 162 19.31 -5.65 12.54
CA SER A 162 19.28 -6.28 13.85
C SER A 162 17.93 -6.15 14.55
N ILE A 163 17.72 -7.03 15.52
CA ILE A 163 16.67 -6.88 16.53
C ILE A 163 17.35 -6.67 17.88
N TYR A 164 16.99 -5.62 18.57
CA TYR A 164 17.39 -5.36 19.96
C TYR A 164 16.24 -5.69 20.90
N LYS A 165 16.62 -6.15 22.10
CA LYS A 165 15.70 -6.37 23.20
C LYS A 165 16.02 -5.44 24.34
N PHE A 166 15.05 -4.70 24.83
CA PHE A 166 15.12 -3.89 26.02
C PHE A 166 14.26 -4.54 27.12
N ALA A 167 14.87 -4.89 28.24
CA ALA A 167 14.14 -5.36 29.40
C ALA A 167 13.31 -4.24 30.03
N PRO A 168 12.33 -4.54 30.91
CA PRO A 168 11.51 -3.52 31.59
C PRO A 168 12.31 -2.47 32.37
N ASP A 169 13.51 -2.80 32.81
CA ASP A 169 14.45 -1.89 33.48
C ASP A 169 15.28 -1.02 32.52
N GLY A 170 15.06 -1.16 31.20
CA GLY A 170 15.80 -0.46 30.14
C GLY A 170 17.12 -1.11 29.72
N THR A 171 17.49 -2.26 30.29
CA THR A 171 18.71 -2.98 29.90
C THR A 171 18.61 -3.44 28.46
N LYS A 172 19.54 -2.96 27.59
CA LYS A 172 19.62 -3.31 26.17
C LYS A 172 20.47 -4.57 25.96
N SER A 173 19.99 -5.47 25.13
CA SER A 173 20.74 -6.59 24.56
C SER A 173 20.47 -6.73 23.07
N THR A 174 21.40 -7.33 22.35
CA THR A 174 21.18 -7.71 20.94
C THR A 174 20.47 -9.05 20.93
N PHE A 175 19.32 -9.12 20.30
CA PHE A 175 18.52 -10.35 20.20
C PHE A 175 18.84 -11.13 18.91
N ALA A 176 18.93 -10.45 17.77
CA ALA A 176 19.31 -11.05 16.49
C ALA A 176 20.10 -10.05 15.63
N THR A 177 20.96 -10.56 14.74
CA THR A 177 21.75 -9.78 13.79
C THR A 177 21.77 -10.43 12.41
N GLY A 178 22.29 -9.71 11.41
CA GLY A 178 22.42 -10.23 10.04
C GLY A 178 21.07 -10.39 9.35
N LEU A 179 20.16 -9.50 9.64
CA LEU A 179 18.90 -9.33 8.90
C LEU A 179 19.13 -8.40 7.72
N ASP A 180 18.30 -8.53 6.70
CA ASP A 180 18.31 -7.63 5.56
C ASP A 180 17.02 -6.84 5.54
N HIS A 181 17.12 -5.54 5.82
CA HIS A 181 16.05 -4.55 5.85
C HIS A 181 14.75 -5.07 6.52
N PRO A 182 14.77 -5.40 7.83
CA PRO A 182 13.57 -5.81 8.54
C PRO A 182 12.57 -4.65 8.58
N THR A 183 11.30 -4.94 8.24
CA THR A 183 10.25 -3.92 8.12
C THR A 183 9.16 -4.07 9.18
N GLY A 184 8.49 -5.20 9.28
CA GLY A 184 7.42 -5.43 10.25
C GLY A 184 7.89 -6.35 11.38
N LEU A 185 7.44 -6.10 12.61
CA LEU A 185 7.81 -6.83 13.81
C LEU A 185 6.58 -7.18 14.64
N ALA A 186 6.40 -8.47 14.97
CA ALA A 186 5.35 -8.90 15.90
C ALA A 186 5.87 -9.94 16.89
N VAL A 187 5.28 -10.00 18.07
CA VAL A 187 5.63 -10.98 19.10
C VAL A 187 4.37 -11.80 19.46
N ASP A 188 4.49 -13.14 19.42
CA ASP A 188 3.38 -14.01 19.79
C ASP A 188 3.24 -14.13 21.32
N ALA A 189 2.15 -14.76 21.76
CA ALA A 189 1.89 -14.96 23.20
C ALA A 189 2.93 -15.83 23.91
N ALA A 190 3.68 -16.65 23.17
CA ALA A 190 4.77 -17.48 23.69
C ALA A 190 6.11 -16.71 23.77
N GLY A 191 6.16 -15.47 23.29
CA GLY A 191 7.36 -14.63 23.25
C GLY A 191 8.25 -14.90 22.05
N SER A 192 7.76 -15.60 21.02
CA SER A 192 8.50 -15.73 19.75
C SER A 192 8.34 -14.44 18.96
N VAL A 193 9.43 -14.00 18.35
CA VAL A 193 9.51 -12.78 17.54
C VAL A 193 9.41 -13.14 16.06
N TYR A 194 8.49 -12.49 15.36
CA TYR A 194 8.33 -12.62 13.91
C TYR A 194 8.75 -11.31 13.25
N VAL A 195 9.50 -11.40 12.17
CA VAL A 195 10.02 -10.23 11.47
C VAL A 195 9.99 -10.45 9.95
N THR A 196 9.51 -9.48 9.21
CA THR A 196 9.60 -9.46 7.75
C THR A 196 10.99 -8.99 7.33
N VAL A 197 11.59 -9.69 6.38
CA VAL A 197 12.93 -9.37 5.85
C VAL A 197 12.94 -9.47 4.33
N VAL A 198 13.82 -8.71 3.71
CA VAL A 198 14.18 -8.88 2.30
C VAL A 198 15.05 -10.13 2.15
N THR A 199 14.83 -10.91 1.10
CA THR A 199 15.58 -12.16 0.85
C THR A 199 16.36 -12.14 -0.45
N ALA A 200 16.06 -11.20 -1.35
CA ALA A 200 16.78 -11.04 -2.61
C ALA A 200 17.48 -9.68 -2.69
N PRO A 201 18.69 -9.60 -3.29
CA PRO A 201 19.47 -8.36 -3.37
C PRO A 201 18.78 -7.21 -4.11
N ASP A 202 17.80 -7.51 -4.98
CA ASP A 202 17.00 -6.56 -5.73
C ASP A 202 15.68 -6.19 -5.01
N ALA A 203 15.53 -6.58 -3.73
CA ALA A 203 14.32 -6.44 -2.93
C ALA A 203 13.07 -7.10 -3.57
N SER A 204 13.26 -8.03 -4.50
CA SER A 204 12.17 -8.69 -5.23
C SER A 204 11.49 -9.81 -4.44
N SER A 205 11.97 -10.20 -3.27
CA SER A 205 11.38 -11.24 -2.46
C SER A 205 11.51 -10.97 -0.97
N HIS A 206 10.50 -11.38 -0.23
CA HIS A 206 10.39 -11.20 1.23
C HIS A 206 10.08 -12.53 1.91
N ALA A 207 10.52 -12.65 3.14
CA ALA A 207 10.20 -13.78 4.02
C ALA A 207 9.83 -13.28 5.42
N ILE A 208 9.15 -14.11 6.16
CA ILE A 208 8.97 -13.94 7.60
C ILE A 208 9.91 -14.91 8.31
N LEU A 209 10.79 -14.36 9.12
CA LEU A 209 11.62 -15.13 10.03
C LEU A 209 10.93 -15.20 11.39
N LYS A 210 11.06 -16.35 12.04
CA LYS A 210 10.63 -16.57 13.43
C LYS A 210 11.86 -16.81 14.29
N PHE A 211 11.90 -16.13 15.41
CA PHE A 211 12.89 -16.34 16.46
C PHE A 211 12.17 -16.84 17.71
N GLY A 212 12.56 -17.98 18.24
CA GLY A 212 12.09 -18.46 19.52
C GLY A 212 12.47 -17.49 20.67
N PRO A 213 11.87 -17.63 21.87
CA PRO A 213 12.24 -16.80 23.02
C PRO A 213 13.71 -16.93 23.42
N ASP A 214 14.35 -18.04 23.06
CA ASP A 214 15.77 -18.35 23.23
C ASP A 214 16.66 -17.80 22.11
N GLY A 215 16.07 -17.12 21.09
CA GLY A 215 16.77 -16.60 19.93
C GLY A 215 16.96 -17.61 18.80
N THR A 216 16.45 -18.83 18.90
CA THR A 216 16.55 -19.84 17.82
C THR A 216 15.82 -19.36 16.57
N LYS A 217 16.58 -19.19 15.48
CA LYS A 217 16.09 -18.69 14.18
C LYS A 217 15.50 -19.81 13.33
N SER A 218 14.36 -19.57 12.72
CA SER A 218 13.75 -20.37 11.67
C SER A 218 13.07 -19.50 10.61
N THR A 219 12.86 -20.03 9.41
CA THR A 219 12.01 -19.37 8.40
C THR A 219 10.56 -19.79 8.68
N PHE A 220 9.68 -18.82 8.93
CA PHE A 220 8.26 -19.08 9.08
C PHE A 220 7.59 -19.27 7.72
N THR A 221 7.86 -18.35 6.78
CA THR A 221 7.42 -18.46 5.38
C THR A 221 8.33 -17.66 4.46
N SER A 222 8.49 -18.15 3.22
CA SER A 222 9.13 -17.45 2.11
C SER A 222 8.13 -17.14 0.98
N LEU A 223 6.83 -17.34 1.20
CA LEU A 223 5.78 -17.27 0.19
C LEU A 223 5.16 -15.88 0.03
N LEU A 224 5.86 -14.81 0.41
CA LEU A 224 5.31 -13.45 0.31
C LEU A 224 5.41 -12.84 -1.09
N GLY A 225 6.04 -13.55 -2.04
CA GLY A 225 6.20 -13.11 -3.42
C GLY A 225 7.13 -11.91 -3.58
N SER A 226 7.03 -11.25 -4.73
CA SER A 226 7.85 -10.06 -5.10
C SER A 226 7.28 -8.74 -4.55
N PHE A 227 6.37 -8.78 -3.60
CA PHE A 227 5.70 -7.60 -3.06
C PHE A 227 6.26 -7.23 -1.70
N PHE A 228 6.25 -5.95 -1.39
CA PHE A 228 6.61 -5.46 -0.06
C PHE A 228 5.75 -6.16 0.99
N ALA A 229 6.39 -6.92 1.87
CA ALA A 229 5.74 -7.37 3.08
C ALA A 229 5.75 -6.19 4.07
N GLY A 230 4.57 -5.67 4.34
CA GLY A 230 4.35 -4.61 5.31
C GLY A 230 4.39 -5.11 6.75
N ASP A 231 3.57 -4.53 7.57
CA ASP A 231 3.44 -4.79 8.99
C ASP A 231 2.83 -6.16 9.30
N LEU A 232 3.07 -6.63 10.51
CA LEU A 232 2.64 -7.91 11.06
C LEU A 232 1.72 -7.71 12.26
N ALA A 233 0.61 -8.45 12.33
CA ALA A 233 -0.25 -8.41 13.50
C ALA A 233 -0.80 -9.79 13.86
N PHE A 234 -0.82 -10.13 15.15
CA PHE A 234 -1.47 -11.32 15.68
C PHE A 234 -2.87 -11.03 16.17
N ASP A 235 -3.82 -11.94 15.85
CA ASP A 235 -5.10 -11.97 16.54
C ASP A 235 -5.01 -12.78 17.86
N ARG A 236 -6.09 -12.78 18.62
CA ARG A 236 -6.17 -13.53 19.89
C ARG A 236 -6.16 -15.05 19.71
N SER A 237 -6.41 -15.55 18.51
CA SER A 237 -6.35 -16.96 18.15
C SER A 237 -4.97 -17.38 17.64
N ALA A 238 -3.98 -16.52 17.79
CA ALA A 238 -2.61 -16.67 17.31
C ALA A 238 -2.49 -16.84 15.77
N ASN A 239 -3.47 -16.34 15.02
CA ASN A 239 -3.27 -16.19 13.59
C ASN A 239 -2.42 -14.95 13.31
N LEU A 240 -1.43 -15.07 12.42
CA LEU A 240 -0.60 -13.98 11.97
C LEU A 240 -1.20 -13.38 10.69
N PHE A 241 -1.41 -12.07 10.68
CA PHE A 241 -1.84 -11.33 9.51
C PHE A 241 -0.67 -10.52 8.96
N VAL A 242 -0.57 -10.48 7.64
CA VAL A 242 0.50 -9.83 6.90
C VAL A 242 -0.10 -9.08 5.72
N TRP A 243 0.26 -7.83 5.55
CA TRP A 243 -0.05 -7.08 4.33
C TRP A 243 1.10 -7.24 3.32
N ASN A 244 0.78 -7.62 2.09
CA ASN A 244 1.75 -7.81 1.01
C ASN A 244 1.52 -6.86 -0.19
N SER A 245 1.10 -5.62 0.06
CA SER A 245 0.76 -4.58 -0.91
C SER A 245 -0.55 -4.78 -1.69
N HIS A 246 -1.10 -6.00 -1.75
CA HIS A 246 -2.32 -6.30 -2.54
C HIS A 246 -3.33 -7.17 -1.80
N ALA A 247 -2.85 -7.95 -0.84
CA ALA A 247 -3.69 -8.84 -0.07
C ALA A 247 -3.29 -8.85 1.40
N ILE A 248 -4.26 -9.11 2.25
CA ILE A 248 -4.03 -9.48 3.64
C ILE A 248 -4.00 -11.00 3.68
N LEU A 249 -2.81 -11.54 3.94
CA LEU A 249 -2.63 -12.97 4.18
C LEU A 249 -2.85 -13.26 5.65
N LYS A 250 -3.53 -14.37 5.93
CA LYS A 250 -3.72 -14.91 7.27
C LYS A 250 -3.01 -16.25 7.34
N PHE A 251 -2.10 -16.39 8.28
CA PHE A 251 -1.46 -17.64 8.62
C PHE A 251 -2.08 -18.17 9.91
N ASP A 252 -2.55 -19.40 9.90
CA ASP A 252 -2.98 -20.07 11.13
C ASP A 252 -1.78 -20.39 12.04
N PRO A 253 -1.99 -20.86 13.28
CA PRO A 253 -0.89 -21.21 14.19
C PRO A 253 0.04 -22.32 13.67
N SER A 254 -0.39 -23.11 12.67
CA SER A 254 0.44 -24.12 12.00
C SER A 254 1.33 -23.52 10.90
N GLY A 255 1.10 -22.25 10.53
CA GLY A 255 1.78 -21.56 9.43
C GLY A 255 1.12 -21.75 8.07
N THR A 256 -0.12 -22.28 8.02
CA THR A 256 -0.85 -22.45 6.77
C THR A 256 -1.44 -21.12 6.31
N PRO A 257 -1.09 -20.62 5.11
CA PRO A 257 -1.59 -19.35 4.60
C PRO A 257 -2.99 -19.47 4.01
N THR A 258 -3.80 -18.42 4.19
CA THR A 258 -5.05 -18.19 3.48
C THR A 258 -5.17 -16.71 3.13
N THR A 259 -5.82 -16.37 2.01
CA THR A 259 -6.15 -14.98 1.71
C THR A 259 -7.31 -14.56 2.60
N PHE A 260 -7.07 -13.59 3.50
CA PHE A 260 -8.10 -13.04 4.37
C PHE A 260 -8.94 -11.99 3.65
N ALA A 261 -8.28 -11.05 2.99
CA ALA A 261 -8.89 -10.02 2.16
C ALA A 261 -7.94 -9.61 1.04
N SER A 262 -8.48 -9.33 -0.12
CA SER A 262 -7.73 -8.84 -1.26
C SER A 262 -8.67 -8.07 -2.18
N ASP A 263 -8.22 -6.97 -2.72
CA ASP A 263 -8.93 -6.28 -3.80
C ASP A 263 -8.79 -7.07 -5.13
N TRP A 264 -7.91 -8.08 -5.14
CA TRP A 264 -7.73 -9.00 -6.27
C TRP A 264 -8.75 -10.14 -6.32
N VAL A 265 -9.46 -10.40 -5.22
CA VAL A 265 -10.54 -11.39 -5.19
C VAL A 265 -11.86 -10.71 -5.53
N SER A 266 -12.64 -11.31 -6.43
CA SER A 266 -13.95 -10.80 -6.80
C SER A 266 -14.90 -10.73 -5.59
N PRO A 267 -15.88 -9.80 -5.54
CA PRO A 267 -16.80 -9.66 -4.42
C PRO A 267 -17.55 -10.94 -4.05
N ASP A 268 -17.87 -11.81 -5.02
CA ASP A 268 -18.52 -13.12 -4.81
C ASP A 268 -17.55 -14.23 -4.40
N LYS A 269 -16.23 -13.92 -4.30
CA LYS A 269 -15.15 -14.84 -3.94
C LYS A 269 -14.99 -16.04 -4.89
N GLN A 270 -15.42 -15.93 -6.15
CA GLN A 270 -15.25 -16.99 -7.14
C GLN A 270 -13.99 -16.85 -7.98
N TRP A 271 -13.49 -15.64 -8.16
CA TRP A 271 -12.39 -15.31 -9.04
C TRP A 271 -11.30 -14.57 -8.29
N GLU A 272 -10.05 -14.83 -8.65
CA GLU A 272 -8.89 -14.19 -8.06
C GLU A 272 -7.92 -13.78 -9.16
N TYR A 273 -7.42 -12.55 -9.06
CA TYR A 273 -6.33 -12.08 -9.88
C TYR A 273 -5.00 -12.51 -9.24
N GLU A 274 -4.12 -13.09 -10.04
CA GLU A 274 -2.77 -13.43 -9.64
C GLU A 274 -1.76 -12.76 -10.56
N CYS A 275 -0.67 -12.28 -10.00
CA CYS A 275 0.47 -11.72 -10.72
C CYS A 275 1.79 -12.24 -10.14
N VAL A 276 1.97 -13.58 -10.10
CA VAL A 276 3.20 -14.19 -9.58
C VAL A 276 4.31 -14.17 -10.63
N GLU A 277 4.04 -14.64 -11.83
CA GLU A 277 4.93 -14.56 -13.01
C GLU A 277 4.33 -13.67 -14.09
N TYR A 278 3.03 -13.86 -14.35
CA TYR A 278 2.26 -13.15 -15.36
C TYR A 278 0.85 -12.85 -14.83
N PRO A 279 0.23 -11.73 -15.25
CA PRO A 279 -1.12 -11.37 -14.85
C PRO A 279 -2.14 -12.38 -15.40
N ARG A 280 -2.95 -12.94 -14.51
CA ARG A 280 -3.95 -13.95 -14.84
C ARG A 280 -5.14 -13.95 -13.88
N ILE A 281 -6.28 -14.46 -14.35
CA ILE A 281 -7.43 -14.74 -13.49
C ILE A 281 -7.49 -16.26 -13.27
N VAL A 282 -7.60 -16.64 -12.02
CA VAL A 282 -7.78 -18.03 -11.59
C VAL A 282 -9.10 -18.16 -10.83
N LYS A 283 -9.52 -19.40 -10.63
CA LYS A 283 -10.62 -19.68 -9.72
C LYS A 283 -10.12 -19.50 -8.28
N ALA A 284 -10.78 -18.65 -7.50
CA ALA A 284 -10.31 -18.26 -6.17
C ALA A 284 -9.99 -19.44 -5.26
N GLY A 285 -8.86 -19.36 -4.57
CA GLY A 285 -8.35 -20.42 -3.71
C GLY A 285 -7.83 -21.66 -4.47
N THR A 286 -7.62 -21.57 -5.78
CA THR A 286 -7.08 -22.65 -6.62
C THR A 286 -6.04 -22.12 -7.60
N THR A 287 -5.29 -23.00 -8.24
CA THR A 287 -4.38 -22.64 -9.35
C THR A 287 -5.03 -22.81 -10.72
N GLN A 288 -6.35 -23.00 -10.78
CA GLN A 288 -7.06 -23.22 -12.04
C GLN A 288 -7.11 -21.94 -12.85
N LEU A 289 -6.31 -21.89 -13.92
CA LEU A 289 -6.29 -20.75 -14.86
C LEU A 289 -7.64 -20.63 -15.57
N VAL A 290 -8.19 -19.42 -15.59
CA VAL A 290 -9.44 -19.08 -16.26
C VAL A 290 -9.22 -18.08 -17.40
N LEU A 291 -8.29 -17.12 -17.20
CA LEU A 291 -7.94 -16.12 -18.20
C LEU A 291 -6.46 -15.75 -18.04
N ASP A 292 -5.71 -15.82 -19.13
CA ASP A 292 -4.33 -15.37 -19.22
C ASP A 292 -4.29 -13.95 -19.79
N LEU A 293 -4.16 -12.98 -18.92
CA LEU A 293 -4.14 -11.56 -19.30
C LEU A 293 -2.84 -11.17 -20.00
N ASP A 294 -1.73 -11.85 -19.69
CA ASP A 294 -0.45 -11.60 -20.38
C ASP A 294 -0.50 -12.04 -21.83
N GLN A 295 -1.04 -13.23 -22.09
CA GLN A 295 -1.17 -13.76 -23.44
C GLN A 295 -2.13 -12.92 -24.29
N GLU A 296 -3.24 -12.43 -23.70
CA GLU A 296 -4.22 -11.62 -24.43
C GLU A 296 -3.74 -10.19 -24.68
N LEU A 297 -3.14 -9.53 -23.68
CA LEU A 297 -2.85 -8.10 -23.70
C LEU A 297 -1.38 -7.77 -23.97
N LYS A 298 -0.49 -8.77 -23.92
CA LYS A 298 0.97 -8.60 -24.03
C LYS A 298 1.47 -7.54 -23.06
N VAL A 299 1.20 -7.75 -21.78
CA VAL A 299 1.59 -6.85 -20.69
C VAL A 299 3.11 -6.88 -20.56
N ASN A 300 3.71 -5.74 -20.27
CA ASN A 300 5.15 -5.68 -20.02
C ASN A 300 5.48 -6.35 -18.68
N GLY A 301 5.98 -7.58 -18.74
CA GLY A 301 6.31 -8.37 -17.54
C GLY A 301 7.37 -7.76 -16.64
N ALA A 302 8.16 -6.77 -17.11
CA ALA A 302 9.14 -6.04 -16.32
C ALA A 302 8.52 -4.98 -15.40
N GLU A 303 7.27 -4.56 -15.67
CA GLU A 303 6.62 -3.46 -14.95
C GLU A 303 5.38 -3.93 -14.17
N ARG A 304 5.50 -5.04 -13.47
CA ARG A 304 4.45 -5.65 -12.62
C ARG A 304 3.81 -4.71 -11.59
N ARG A 305 4.41 -3.55 -11.34
CA ARG A 305 3.97 -2.56 -10.35
C ARG A 305 2.79 -1.70 -10.79
N VAL A 306 2.36 -1.78 -12.05
CA VAL A 306 1.37 -0.87 -12.64
C VAL A 306 0.18 -1.63 -13.25
N ALA A 307 -0.06 -2.85 -12.80
CA ALA A 307 -1.24 -3.60 -13.20
C ALA A 307 -2.20 -3.70 -12.01
N ASP A 308 -3.41 -3.20 -12.16
CA ASP A 308 -4.45 -3.19 -11.13
C ASP A 308 -5.76 -3.74 -11.68
N ILE A 309 -6.48 -4.49 -10.85
CA ILE A 309 -7.79 -5.03 -11.19
C ILE A 309 -8.87 -4.41 -10.32
N LEU A 310 -9.95 -3.99 -10.97
CA LEU A 310 -11.12 -3.46 -10.30
C LEU A 310 -12.35 -4.28 -10.67
N TRP A 311 -12.85 -5.02 -9.71
CA TRP A 311 -14.07 -5.82 -9.86
C TRP A 311 -15.32 -4.95 -9.76
N ALA A 312 -16.30 -5.18 -10.65
CA ALA A 312 -17.63 -4.65 -10.46
C ALA A 312 -18.31 -5.31 -9.23
N PRO A 313 -19.21 -4.60 -8.52
CA PRO A 313 -19.82 -5.12 -7.29
C PRO A 313 -20.60 -6.45 -7.44
N ASP A 314 -21.06 -6.77 -8.66
CA ASP A 314 -21.77 -8.02 -8.96
C ASP A 314 -20.83 -9.16 -9.42
N SER A 315 -19.52 -8.94 -9.41
CA SER A 315 -18.50 -9.88 -9.87
C SER A 315 -18.65 -10.36 -11.33
N LYS A 316 -19.43 -9.66 -12.14
CA LYS A 316 -19.68 -10.02 -13.54
C LYS A 316 -18.87 -9.21 -14.54
N ARG A 317 -18.17 -8.18 -14.08
CA ARG A 317 -17.24 -7.38 -14.87
C ARG A 317 -16.01 -7.04 -14.05
N PHE A 318 -14.91 -6.79 -14.74
CA PHE A 318 -13.75 -6.12 -14.17
C PHE A 318 -13.09 -5.20 -15.19
N ALA A 319 -12.38 -4.22 -14.67
CA ALA A 319 -11.43 -3.40 -15.40
C ALA A 319 -10.02 -3.82 -15.00
N PHE A 320 -9.14 -3.97 -15.96
CA PHE A 320 -7.73 -4.24 -15.76
C PHE A 320 -6.95 -3.04 -16.29
N ASN A 321 -6.42 -2.23 -15.38
CA ASN A 321 -5.54 -1.10 -15.69
C ASN A 321 -4.12 -1.64 -15.82
N TYR A 322 -3.41 -1.33 -16.92
CA TYR A 322 -2.08 -1.89 -17.17
C TYR A 322 -1.25 -1.00 -18.10
N ILE A 323 0.06 -1.25 -18.13
CA ILE A 323 0.97 -0.66 -19.09
C ILE A 323 1.27 -1.68 -20.18
N PRO A 324 1.03 -1.35 -21.48
CA PRO A 324 1.32 -2.25 -22.59
C PRO A 324 2.82 -2.50 -22.76
N ALA A 325 3.21 -3.70 -23.21
CA ALA A 325 4.61 -4.10 -23.44
C ALA A 325 5.40 -3.21 -24.41
N ASN A 326 4.72 -2.50 -25.30
CA ASN A 326 5.33 -1.58 -26.26
C ASN A 326 5.37 -0.12 -25.79
N ALA A 327 4.97 0.15 -24.56
CA ALA A 327 5.12 1.47 -23.97
C ALA A 327 6.61 1.71 -23.63
N HIS A 328 7.14 2.84 -24.08
CA HIS A 328 8.54 3.22 -23.80
C HIS A 328 8.70 3.94 -22.44
N ASP A 329 7.60 4.19 -21.74
CA ASP A 329 7.56 4.92 -20.47
C ASP A 329 6.49 4.32 -19.54
N THR A 330 6.76 4.35 -18.24
CA THR A 330 5.89 3.86 -17.16
C THR A 330 4.63 4.70 -16.94
N SER A 331 4.55 5.88 -17.57
CA SER A 331 3.42 6.82 -17.41
C SER A 331 2.17 6.49 -18.25
N ARG A 332 2.19 5.40 -19.05
CA ARG A 332 1.12 5.07 -20.00
C ARG A 332 0.20 3.97 -19.49
N GLU A 333 -0.59 4.26 -18.49
CA GLU A 333 -1.67 3.35 -18.12
C GLU A 333 -2.79 3.33 -19.16
N THR A 334 -3.26 2.15 -19.48
CA THR A 334 -4.46 1.91 -20.29
C THR A 334 -5.37 0.91 -19.60
N VAL A 335 -6.56 0.67 -20.14
CA VAL A 335 -7.55 -0.21 -19.52
C VAL A 335 -8.09 -1.24 -20.50
N ALA A 336 -8.15 -2.49 -20.07
CA ALA A 336 -8.94 -3.54 -20.67
C ALA A 336 -10.18 -3.84 -19.82
N LEU A 337 -11.28 -4.12 -20.47
CA LEU A 337 -12.57 -4.38 -19.82
C LEU A 337 -13.03 -5.81 -20.14
N TYR A 338 -13.53 -6.48 -19.13
CA TYR A 338 -13.98 -7.87 -19.26
C TYR A 338 -15.37 -8.07 -18.67
N GLN A 339 -16.12 -9.01 -19.25
CA GLN A 339 -17.44 -9.44 -18.77
C GLN A 339 -17.50 -10.95 -18.69
N LEU A 340 -18.06 -11.48 -17.61
CA LEU A 340 -18.36 -12.89 -17.46
C LEU A 340 -19.59 -13.28 -18.31
N ARG A 341 -19.44 -14.23 -19.21
CA ARG A 341 -20.50 -14.83 -20.03
C ARG A 341 -20.54 -16.34 -19.80
N GLY A 342 -21.55 -16.78 -19.05
CA GLY A 342 -21.54 -18.13 -18.50
C GLY A 342 -20.39 -18.29 -17.51
N ASP A 343 -19.45 -19.15 -17.81
CA ASP A 343 -18.24 -19.45 -17.00
C ASP A 343 -16.94 -18.91 -17.64
N LYS A 344 -17.05 -18.06 -18.66
CA LYS A 344 -15.90 -17.51 -19.40
C LYS A 344 -15.84 -15.99 -19.32
N TRP A 345 -14.65 -15.47 -19.11
CA TRP A 345 -14.35 -14.06 -19.25
C TRP A 345 -14.16 -13.70 -20.71
N VAL A 346 -14.85 -12.67 -21.16
CA VAL A 346 -14.81 -12.19 -22.54
C VAL A 346 -14.40 -10.74 -22.53
N ALA A 347 -13.38 -10.39 -23.31
CA ALA A 347 -12.96 -9.01 -23.49
C ALA A 347 -14.11 -8.18 -24.03
N LEU A 348 -14.35 -7.03 -23.43
CA LEU A 348 -15.23 -6.01 -23.94
C LEU A 348 -14.41 -5.03 -24.76
N HIS A 349 -15.10 -4.32 -25.62
CA HIS A 349 -14.48 -3.23 -26.35
C HIS A 349 -14.04 -2.12 -25.37
N SER A 350 -12.74 -1.80 -25.41
CA SER A 350 -12.16 -0.73 -24.59
C SER A 350 -12.33 0.63 -25.27
N PRO A 351 -12.47 1.74 -24.51
CA PRO A 351 -12.47 3.08 -25.08
C PRO A 351 -11.23 3.47 -25.90
N VAL A 352 -10.18 2.67 -25.82
CA VAL A 352 -8.90 2.92 -26.51
C VAL A 352 -8.67 2.01 -27.72
N ASP A 353 -9.52 1.03 -27.98
CA ASP A 353 -9.30 0.05 -29.05
C ASP A 353 -9.45 0.66 -30.45
N LYS A 354 -10.37 1.61 -30.63
CA LYS A 354 -10.59 2.26 -31.92
C LYS A 354 -10.17 3.72 -31.90
N ALA A 355 -9.46 4.14 -32.94
CA ALA A 355 -9.06 5.53 -33.12
C ALA A 355 -10.25 6.51 -33.09
N SER A 356 -11.42 6.08 -33.60
CA SER A 356 -12.66 6.89 -33.56
C SER A 356 -13.18 7.12 -32.15
N GLU A 357 -13.02 6.18 -31.25
CA GLU A 357 -13.48 6.29 -29.85
C GLU A 357 -12.51 7.08 -29.02
N ARG A 358 -11.19 6.88 -29.25
CA ARG A 358 -10.16 7.78 -28.70
C ARG A 358 -10.43 9.23 -29.12
N ALA A 359 -10.74 9.46 -30.38
CA ALA A 359 -11.07 10.79 -30.89
C ALA A 359 -12.33 11.36 -30.23
N GLN A 360 -13.34 10.52 -29.96
CA GLN A 360 -14.56 10.94 -29.25
C GLN A 360 -14.26 11.29 -27.78
N LEU A 361 -13.49 10.51 -27.07
CA LEU A 361 -13.04 10.83 -25.73
C LEU A 361 -12.19 12.12 -25.73
N ALA A 362 -11.29 12.26 -26.70
CA ALA A 362 -10.48 13.46 -26.87
C ALA A 362 -11.37 14.71 -27.10
N GLN A 363 -12.39 14.64 -27.95
CA GLN A 363 -13.34 15.74 -28.14
C GLN A 363 -14.12 16.11 -26.88
N LEU A 364 -14.54 15.07 -26.10
CA LEU A 364 -15.21 15.29 -24.83
C LEU A 364 -14.25 15.91 -23.79
N ALA A 365 -13.00 15.53 -23.82
CA ALA A 365 -11.96 16.05 -22.95
C ALA A 365 -11.49 17.45 -23.37
N GLU A 366 -11.35 17.73 -24.67
CA GLU A 366 -10.93 19.05 -25.23
C GLU A 366 -11.71 20.23 -24.64
N LYS A 367 -12.99 20.02 -24.36
CA LYS A 367 -13.86 21.03 -23.75
C LYS A 367 -13.41 21.41 -22.34
N TYR A 368 -12.68 20.53 -21.67
CA TYR A 368 -12.40 20.61 -20.25
C TYR A 368 -10.91 20.64 -19.90
N LEU A 369 -10.03 20.31 -20.83
CA LEU A 369 -8.57 20.29 -20.61
C LEU A 369 -7.87 21.52 -21.20
N PRO A 370 -6.64 21.82 -20.80
CA PRO A 370 -5.86 22.93 -21.34
C PRO A 370 -5.75 22.86 -22.87
N LYS A 371 -5.99 23.97 -23.55
CA LYS A 371 -6.18 24.05 -25.02
C LYS A 371 -5.03 23.47 -25.87
N ASN A 372 -3.85 23.27 -25.32
CA ASN A 372 -2.66 22.83 -26.07
C ASN A 372 -2.18 21.41 -25.74
N SER A 373 -2.70 20.77 -24.68
CA SER A 373 -2.13 19.53 -24.16
C SER A 373 -2.67 18.27 -24.80
N TYR A 374 -3.97 18.21 -25.06
CA TYR A 374 -4.65 16.97 -25.44
C TYR A 374 -4.77 16.71 -26.94
N ARG A 375 -4.89 17.77 -27.73
CA ARG A 375 -5.16 17.64 -29.17
C ARG A 375 -4.03 16.99 -29.97
N ARG A 376 -2.79 17.17 -29.53
CA ARG A 376 -1.62 16.50 -30.13
C ARG A 376 -1.39 15.10 -29.64
N ARG A 377 -1.73 14.77 -28.40
CA ARG A 377 -1.30 13.53 -27.72
C ARG A 377 -2.23 12.36 -27.85
N PHE A 378 -3.56 12.56 -27.86
CA PHE A 378 -4.53 11.48 -28.16
C PHE A 378 -4.56 11.12 -29.66
N LEU A 379 -4.09 11.99 -30.55
CA LEU A 379 -4.07 11.80 -32.00
C LEU A 379 -2.69 11.45 -32.54
N ASP A 380 -1.62 11.77 -31.83
CA ASP A 380 -0.24 11.40 -32.18
C ASP A 380 0.15 10.06 -31.53
N SER A 381 0.90 9.26 -32.27
CA SER A 381 1.38 7.95 -31.87
C SER A 381 2.43 7.93 -30.74
N SER A 382 2.67 9.05 -30.06
CA SER A 382 3.65 9.19 -28.97
C SER A 382 3.10 10.06 -27.83
N PRO A 383 2.12 9.59 -27.04
CA PRO A 383 1.70 10.28 -25.80
C PRO A 383 2.67 9.91 -24.68
N GLU A 384 3.43 10.88 -24.15
CA GLU A 384 4.44 10.60 -23.13
C GLU A 384 3.93 10.66 -21.67
N ASP A 385 2.76 11.26 -21.40
CA ASP A 385 2.25 11.46 -20.02
C ASP A 385 0.72 11.35 -19.90
N ASP A 386 0.07 10.49 -20.64
CA ASP A 386 -1.39 10.36 -20.60
C ASP A 386 -1.83 9.06 -19.91
N THR A 387 -2.57 9.19 -18.83
CA THR A 387 -3.19 8.06 -18.13
C THR A 387 -4.66 7.97 -18.50
N LEU A 388 -5.12 6.77 -18.85
CA LEU A 388 -6.53 6.45 -19.04
C LEU A 388 -6.84 5.14 -18.31
N LYS A 389 -7.49 5.23 -17.15
CA LYS A 389 -7.80 4.06 -16.31
C LYS A 389 -9.20 4.12 -15.71
N VAL A 390 -9.75 2.97 -15.37
CA VAL A 390 -10.95 2.91 -14.53
C VAL A 390 -10.52 3.16 -13.08
N ARG A 391 -11.16 4.12 -12.45
CA ARG A 391 -10.91 4.49 -11.04
C ARG A 391 -11.74 3.66 -10.06
N LYS A 392 -12.97 3.37 -10.44
CA LYS A 392 -13.90 2.58 -9.62
C LYS A 392 -15.15 2.19 -10.39
N TRP A 393 -15.83 1.20 -9.89
CA TRP A 393 -17.21 0.91 -10.26
C TRP A 393 -18.14 1.62 -9.27
N ALA A 394 -19.06 2.44 -9.80
CA ALA A 394 -20.10 3.10 -8.99
C ALA A 394 -21.24 2.13 -8.67
N ASP A 395 -21.52 1.22 -9.60
CA ASP A 395 -22.45 0.09 -9.46
C ASP A 395 -22.06 -1.01 -10.48
N ALA A 396 -22.83 -2.10 -10.54
CA ALA A 396 -22.57 -3.24 -11.44
C ALA A 396 -22.44 -2.88 -12.93
N ASN A 397 -23.07 -1.77 -13.36
CA ASN A 397 -23.14 -1.35 -14.76
C ASN A 397 -22.55 0.05 -15.00
N THR A 398 -21.89 0.64 -14.01
CA THR A 398 -21.36 2.01 -14.11
C THR A 398 -19.92 2.07 -13.62
N ALA A 399 -18.99 2.34 -14.53
CA ALA A 399 -17.59 2.59 -14.22
C ALA A 399 -17.26 4.08 -14.32
N ILE A 400 -16.33 4.54 -13.50
CA ILE A 400 -15.75 5.89 -13.57
C ILE A 400 -14.36 5.76 -14.19
N LEU A 401 -14.24 6.27 -15.42
CA LEU A 401 -13.00 6.33 -16.16
C LEU A 401 -12.31 7.66 -15.85
N TYR A 402 -11.04 7.61 -15.54
CA TYR A 402 -10.18 8.76 -15.25
C TYR A 402 -9.22 8.97 -16.42
N ALA A 403 -9.19 10.19 -16.92
CA ALA A 403 -8.23 10.63 -17.92
C ALA A 403 -7.42 11.79 -17.33
N TYR A 404 -6.10 11.64 -17.28
CA TYR A 404 -5.17 12.64 -16.80
C TYR A 404 -4.18 13.02 -17.87
N SER A 405 -3.83 14.29 -17.94
CA SER A 405 -2.78 14.81 -18.81
C SER A 405 -1.99 15.89 -18.09
N GLN A 406 -0.68 15.83 -18.26
CA GLN A 406 0.28 16.79 -17.73
C GLN A 406 1.13 17.36 -18.87
N THR A 407 1.41 18.67 -18.80
CA THR A 407 2.43 19.36 -19.60
C THR A 407 3.36 20.10 -18.65
N ASP A 408 4.48 20.63 -19.16
CA ASP A 408 5.42 21.43 -18.34
C ASP A 408 4.75 22.65 -17.68
N GLU A 409 3.62 23.12 -18.20
CA GLU A 409 2.94 24.33 -17.74
C GLU A 409 1.61 24.07 -17.04
N GLU A 410 0.89 22.98 -17.38
CA GLU A 410 -0.48 22.74 -16.89
C GLU A 410 -0.78 21.27 -16.67
N GLN A 411 -1.58 21.00 -15.64
CA GLN A 411 -2.13 19.67 -15.32
C GLN A 411 -3.65 19.71 -15.42
N GLY A 412 -4.25 18.62 -15.89
CA GLY A 412 -5.70 18.49 -15.96
C GLY A 412 -6.19 17.06 -15.92
N ALA A 413 -7.36 16.85 -15.32
CA ALA A 413 -8.02 15.55 -15.32
C ALA A 413 -9.53 15.66 -15.54
N VAL A 414 -10.07 14.60 -16.13
CA VAL A 414 -11.50 14.48 -16.45
C VAL A 414 -11.98 13.09 -16.02
N LEU A 415 -13.11 13.06 -15.35
CA LEU A 415 -13.84 11.84 -15.03
C LEU A 415 -14.96 11.62 -16.05
N PHE A 416 -15.00 10.45 -16.67
CA PHE A 416 -16.08 10.00 -17.52
C PHE A 416 -16.88 8.94 -16.79
N THR A 417 -18.20 9.13 -16.73
CA THR A 417 -19.12 8.09 -16.25
C THR A 417 -19.53 7.22 -17.43
N MET A 418 -19.09 5.97 -17.44
CA MET A 418 -19.42 4.95 -18.43
C MET A 418 -20.58 4.11 -17.93
N LYS A 419 -21.61 3.92 -18.75
CA LYS A 419 -22.70 2.96 -18.49
C LYS A 419 -22.66 1.82 -19.48
N PHE A 420 -22.79 0.61 -18.97
CA PHE A 420 -22.81 -0.64 -19.73
C PHE A 420 -24.24 -1.15 -19.87
N ASP A 421 -24.55 -1.73 -21.04
CA ASP A 421 -25.75 -2.55 -21.23
C ASP A 421 -25.48 -4.03 -20.86
N ALA A 422 -26.49 -4.88 -21.06
CA ALA A 422 -26.38 -6.32 -20.74
C ALA A 422 -25.39 -7.03 -21.67
N GLU A 423 -25.24 -6.57 -22.90
CA GLU A 423 -24.33 -7.10 -23.91
C GLU A 423 -22.88 -6.65 -23.69
N GLY A 424 -22.66 -5.66 -22.79
CA GLY A 424 -21.35 -5.10 -22.46
C GLY A 424 -20.96 -3.92 -23.35
N ASN A 425 -21.86 -3.40 -24.20
CA ASN A 425 -21.60 -2.14 -24.89
C ASN A 425 -21.70 -1.00 -23.87
N TRP A 426 -20.87 0.01 -24.06
CA TRP A 426 -20.82 1.14 -23.14
C TRP A 426 -21.06 2.48 -23.84
N LYS A 427 -21.44 3.47 -23.06
CA LYS A 427 -21.54 4.87 -23.48
C LYS A 427 -21.15 5.81 -22.35
N ILE A 428 -20.54 6.94 -22.70
CA ILE A 428 -20.30 8.04 -21.76
C ILE A 428 -21.62 8.77 -21.52
N VAL A 429 -22.05 8.83 -20.27
CA VAL A 429 -23.30 9.50 -19.87
C VAL A 429 -23.08 10.79 -19.11
N LYS A 430 -21.88 10.98 -18.55
CA LYS A 430 -21.49 12.19 -17.83
C LYS A 430 -19.99 12.42 -17.98
N THR A 431 -19.61 13.70 -18.06
CA THR A 431 -18.22 14.15 -18.06
C THR A 431 -18.07 15.20 -16.97
N HIS A 432 -17.04 15.09 -16.14
CA HIS A 432 -16.73 16.01 -15.07
C HIS A 432 -15.24 16.37 -15.09
N ARG A 433 -14.92 17.66 -15.27
CA ARG A 433 -13.57 18.16 -15.11
C ARG A 433 -13.27 18.33 -13.63
N LEU A 434 -12.13 17.83 -13.17
CA LEU A 434 -11.67 18.10 -11.83
C LEU A 434 -11.22 19.56 -11.68
N SER A 435 -11.67 20.22 -10.63
CA SER A 435 -11.11 21.50 -10.20
C SER A 435 -9.67 21.30 -9.73
N LYS A 436 -8.87 22.38 -9.66
CA LYS A 436 -7.49 22.30 -9.15
C LYS A 436 -7.42 21.65 -7.76
N LYS A 437 -8.41 21.91 -6.90
CA LYS A 437 -8.47 21.33 -5.55
C LYS A 437 -8.81 19.83 -5.59
N GLU A 438 -9.74 19.42 -6.46
CA GLU A 438 -10.07 18.01 -6.65
C GLU A 438 -8.90 17.26 -7.27
N LEU A 439 -8.24 17.85 -8.28
CA LEU A 439 -7.06 17.27 -8.90
C LEU A 439 -5.90 17.09 -7.90
N GLN A 440 -5.62 18.10 -7.09
CA GLN A 440 -4.61 17.99 -6.04
C GLN A 440 -4.94 16.87 -5.04
N LYS A 441 -6.21 16.71 -4.70
CA LYS A 441 -6.65 15.62 -3.84
C LYS A 441 -6.46 14.26 -4.53
N GLU A 442 -6.87 14.13 -5.79
CA GLU A 442 -6.69 12.91 -6.58
C GLU A 442 -5.21 12.52 -6.73
N LEU A 443 -4.34 13.48 -7.06
CA LEU A 443 -2.90 13.24 -7.16
C LEU A 443 -2.25 12.89 -5.81
N GLN A 444 -2.82 13.37 -4.70
CA GLN A 444 -2.40 12.97 -3.36
C GLN A 444 -2.91 11.57 -2.97
N GLU A 445 -3.97 11.10 -3.59
CA GLU A 445 -4.52 9.75 -3.41
C GLU A 445 -3.83 8.72 -4.33
N GLU A 446 -3.01 9.16 -5.30
CA GLU A 446 -2.23 8.31 -6.23
C GLU A 446 -0.73 8.19 -5.85
N LEU A 447 -0.21 9.11 -5.02
CA LEU A 447 1.16 9.09 -4.49
C LEU A 447 1.22 8.34 -3.16
#